data_c3bfc9496263ef38d06b87914b784d82
#
_entry.id   c3bfc9496263ef38d06b87914b784d82
#
_cell.length_a   1.000
_cell.length_b   1.000
_cell.length_c   1.000
_cell.angle_alpha   90.00
_cell.angle_beta   90.00
_cell.angle_gamma   90.00
#
_symmetry.space_group_name_H-M   'P 1'
#
loop_
_entity.id
_entity.type
_entity.pdbx_description
1 polymer ?
#
loop_
_entity_poly.entity_id
_entity_poly.type
_entity_poly.pdbx_seq_one_letter_code
_entity_poly.pdbx_strand_id
1 'polypeptide(L)'
;FDSVDSIDLRDVEVNLGAGKLNVLYEGKNLPQYSCIYARGSFRYAPLLRSVTRALYISSYMPIKAETFTLGHDKLLTHLALQHFNIPMPTTYLASSTRAAKKILNEVNYPIVLKFPHGTQGKGVMFAESFAAASSMLDALMALKQPFLIQEYIETGGVDIRAFVVGDKVVASMKRKAVRGEMRANIHAGGTGEACVL
;
A
#
# COMPACT_ATOMS: atom_id res chain seq x y z
N PHE A 1 22.11 0.73 -20.94
CA PHE A 1 20.90 0.53 -21.77
C PHE A 1 21.11 1.25 -23.10
N ASP A 2 20.80 0.58 -24.21
CA ASP A 2 20.97 1.15 -25.54
C ASP A 2 19.86 2.17 -25.87
N SER A 3 18.65 1.90 -25.37
CA SER A 3 17.49 2.81 -25.46
C SER A 3 16.56 2.62 -24.26
N VAL A 4 15.79 3.65 -23.94
CA VAL A 4 14.76 3.63 -22.91
C VAL A 4 13.52 4.38 -23.43
N ASP A 5 12.39 3.68 -23.47
CA ASP A 5 11.10 4.27 -23.81
C ASP A 5 10.28 4.49 -22.54
N SER A 6 9.55 5.59 -22.48
CA SER A 6 8.59 5.89 -21.41
C SER A 6 7.18 5.77 -21.97
N ILE A 7 6.39 4.87 -21.37
CA ILE A 7 5.04 4.53 -21.83
C ILE A 7 4.04 4.86 -20.73
N ASP A 8 3.00 5.62 -21.05
CA ASP A 8 1.91 5.89 -20.12
C ASP A 8 1.01 4.64 -20.00
N LEU A 9 0.90 4.12 -18.79
CA LEU A 9 0.08 2.95 -18.52
C LEU A 9 -1.39 3.13 -18.94
N ARG A 10 -1.89 4.35 -18.94
CA ARG A 10 -3.29 4.66 -19.30
C ARG A 10 -3.61 4.44 -20.76
N ASP A 11 -2.59 4.47 -21.61
CA ASP A 11 -2.68 4.31 -23.06
C ASP A 11 -2.28 2.90 -23.51
N VAL A 12 -2.05 1.98 -22.52
CA VAL A 12 -1.75 0.59 -22.80
C VAL A 12 -3.05 -0.21 -22.92
N GLU A 13 -3.17 -0.97 -23.98
CA GLU A 13 -4.29 -1.87 -24.25
C GLU A 13 -3.82 -3.33 -24.16
N VAL A 14 -4.71 -4.20 -23.65
CA VAL A 14 -4.48 -5.65 -23.62
C VAL A 14 -5.57 -6.32 -24.44
N ASN A 15 -5.19 -6.98 -25.51
CA ASN A 15 -6.08 -7.71 -26.39
C ASN A 15 -5.90 -9.23 -26.18
N LEU A 16 -6.98 -9.88 -25.81
CA LEU A 16 -7.05 -11.32 -25.52
C LEU A 16 -8.05 -12.00 -26.47
N GLY A 17 -7.66 -13.04 -27.15
CA GLY A 17 -8.59 -13.84 -27.96
C GLY A 17 -7.92 -15.00 -28.69
N ALA A 18 -8.66 -16.11 -28.83
CA ALA A 18 -8.27 -17.27 -29.64
C ALA A 18 -6.83 -17.77 -29.38
N GLY A 19 -6.38 -17.79 -28.12
CA GLY A 19 -5.02 -18.19 -27.73
C GLY A 19 -3.94 -17.15 -28.01
N LYS A 20 -4.32 -15.93 -28.42
CA LYS A 20 -3.40 -14.81 -28.63
C LYS A 20 -3.52 -13.78 -27.50
N LEU A 21 -2.38 -13.27 -27.10
CA LEU A 21 -2.24 -12.18 -26.14
C LEU A 21 -1.40 -11.10 -26.80
N ASN A 22 -1.95 -9.92 -26.99
CA ASN A 22 -1.23 -8.76 -27.50
C ASN A 22 -1.32 -7.63 -26.48
N VAL A 23 -0.23 -6.95 -26.27
CA VAL A 23 -0.19 -5.69 -25.52
C VAL A 23 0.13 -4.57 -26.51
N LEU A 24 -0.75 -3.58 -26.57
CA LEU A 24 -0.65 -2.50 -27.53
C LEU A 24 -0.43 -1.18 -26.79
N TYR A 25 0.20 -0.26 -27.48
CA TYR A 25 0.33 1.14 -27.10
C TYR A 25 0.00 2.00 -28.30
N GLU A 26 -0.93 2.92 -28.18
CA GLU A 26 -1.42 3.75 -29.29
C GLU A 26 -1.84 2.90 -30.52
N GLY A 27 -2.51 1.78 -30.29
CA GLY A 27 -3.00 0.87 -31.32
C GLY A 27 -1.93 0.02 -32.02
N LYS A 28 -0.65 0.08 -31.59
CA LYS A 28 0.46 -0.72 -32.13
C LYS A 28 0.93 -1.73 -31.10
N ASN A 29 1.32 -2.92 -31.55
CA ASN A 29 1.93 -3.88 -30.64
C ASN A 29 3.17 -3.27 -29.96
N LEU A 30 3.26 -3.43 -28.65
CA LEU A 30 4.47 -3.06 -27.92
C LEU A 30 5.67 -3.86 -28.48
N PRO A 31 6.80 -3.21 -28.74
CA PRO A 31 8.01 -3.92 -29.10
C PRO A 31 8.46 -4.82 -27.94
N GLN A 32 9.28 -5.79 -28.26
CA GLN A 32 9.88 -6.63 -27.23
C GLN A 32 11.00 -5.86 -26.52
N TYR A 33 10.84 -5.64 -25.22
CA TYR A 33 11.86 -5.03 -24.37
C TYR A 33 12.65 -6.08 -23.61
N SER A 34 13.93 -5.87 -23.42
CA SER A 34 14.78 -6.72 -22.57
C SER A 34 14.34 -6.62 -21.09
N CYS A 35 13.92 -5.42 -20.66
CA CYS A 35 13.44 -5.16 -19.30
C CYS A 35 12.30 -4.15 -19.32
N ILE A 36 11.29 -4.38 -18.46
CA ILE A 36 10.18 -3.44 -18.24
C ILE A 36 10.10 -3.10 -16.76
N TYR A 37 10.30 -1.83 -16.43
CA TYR A 37 10.10 -1.30 -15.08
C TYR A 37 8.73 -0.62 -14.98
N ALA A 38 7.74 -1.36 -14.49
CA ALA A 38 6.39 -0.84 -14.33
C ALA A 38 6.22 -0.18 -12.95
N ARG A 39 5.60 1.00 -12.92
CA ARG A 39 5.25 1.71 -11.69
C ARG A 39 4.01 2.57 -11.88
N GLY A 40 3.30 2.85 -10.79
CA GLY A 40 2.13 3.72 -10.85
C GLY A 40 1.49 3.94 -9.49
N SER A 41 0.43 4.74 -9.46
CA SER A 41 -0.36 4.98 -8.26
C SER A 41 -1.14 3.71 -7.86
N PHE A 42 -1.44 3.57 -6.57
CA PHE A 42 -2.31 2.50 -6.04
C PHE A 42 -3.66 2.40 -6.77
N ARG A 43 -4.15 3.51 -7.34
CA ARG A 43 -5.40 3.54 -8.14
C ARG A 43 -5.33 2.65 -9.38
N TYR A 44 -4.13 2.45 -9.90
CA TYR A 44 -3.87 1.62 -11.08
C TYR A 44 -3.29 0.25 -10.74
N ALA A 45 -3.27 -0.13 -9.47
CA ALA A 45 -2.68 -1.41 -9.05
C ALA A 45 -3.27 -2.64 -9.77
N PRO A 46 -4.60 -2.78 -9.97
CA PRO A 46 -5.16 -3.87 -10.76
C PRO A 46 -4.75 -3.84 -12.23
N LEU A 47 -4.70 -2.66 -12.84
CA LEU A 47 -4.26 -2.48 -14.23
C LEU A 47 -2.78 -2.82 -14.38
N LEU A 48 -1.92 -2.28 -13.50
CA LEU A 48 -0.50 -2.61 -13.44
C LEU A 48 -0.28 -4.11 -13.32
N ARG A 49 -1.02 -4.77 -12.42
CA ARG A 49 -0.96 -6.23 -12.27
C ARG A 49 -1.32 -6.95 -13.56
N SER A 50 -2.38 -6.55 -14.24
CA SER A 50 -2.85 -7.19 -15.47
C SER A 50 -1.86 -7.00 -16.63
N VAL A 51 -1.41 -5.77 -16.86
CA VAL A 51 -0.46 -5.45 -17.93
C VAL A 51 0.89 -6.13 -17.70
N THR A 52 1.42 -6.05 -16.47
CA THR A 52 2.69 -6.72 -16.16
C THR A 52 2.59 -8.24 -16.25
N ARG A 53 1.44 -8.82 -15.89
CA ARG A 53 1.23 -10.26 -16.08
C ARG A 53 1.22 -10.65 -17.55
N ALA A 54 0.64 -9.83 -18.40
CA ALA A 54 0.62 -10.05 -19.85
C ALA A 54 2.04 -9.98 -20.46
N LEU A 55 2.89 -9.06 -19.98
CA LEU A 55 4.23 -8.82 -20.49
C LEU A 55 5.31 -9.72 -19.88
N TYR A 56 5.02 -10.39 -18.77
CA TYR A 56 6.00 -11.19 -18.02
C TYR A 56 6.65 -12.33 -18.83
N ILE A 57 5.96 -12.82 -19.86
CA ILE A 57 6.43 -13.95 -20.67
C ILE A 57 7.58 -13.52 -21.60
N SER A 58 7.62 -12.26 -22.02
CA SER A 58 8.51 -11.74 -23.05
C SER A 58 9.64 -10.82 -22.56
N SER A 59 9.58 -10.37 -21.31
CA SER A 59 10.51 -9.35 -20.80
C SER A 59 10.89 -9.62 -19.36
N TYR A 60 12.12 -9.27 -18.96
CA TYR A 60 12.50 -9.26 -17.55
C TYR A 60 11.75 -8.15 -16.82
N MET A 61 11.14 -8.48 -15.68
CA MET A 61 10.40 -7.53 -14.87
C MET A 61 10.90 -7.57 -13.41
N PRO A 62 11.58 -6.53 -12.94
CA PRO A 62 12.07 -6.46 -11.56
C PRO A 62 10.93 -6.40 -10.54
N ILE A 63 9.75 -5.89 -10.92
CA ILE A 63 8.56 -5.88 -10.08
C ILE A 63 7.56 -6.89 -10.65
N LYS A 64 7.27 -7.93 -9.88
CA LYS A 64 6.30 -8.96 -10.25
C LYS A 64 4.87 -8.43 -10.20
N ALA A 65 4.00 -8.97 -11.04
CA ALA A 65 2.61 -8.53 -11.18
C ALA A 65 1.84 -8.53 -9.83
N GLU A 66 2.00 -9.54 -9.03
CA GLU A 66 1.32 -9.70 -7.73
C GLU A 66 1.69 -8.62 -6.73
N THR A 67 2.91 -8.07 -6.83
CA THR A 67 3.43 -7.02 -5.95
C THR A 67 2.59 -5.75 -6.00
N PHE A 68 1.98 -5.43 -7.15
CA PHE A 68 1.17 -4.22 -7.29
C PHE A 68 -0.08 -4.25 -6.41
N THR A 69 -0.74 -5.40 -6.28
CA THR A 69 -1.88 -5.53 -5.36
C THR A 69 -1.42 -5.74 -3.92
N LEU A 70 -0.41 -6.57 -3.70
CA LEU A 70 0.13 -6.84 -2.38
C LEU A 70 0.65 -5.57 -1.68
N GLY A 71 1.51 -4.81 -2.35
CA GLY A 71 2.18 -3.64 -1.76
C GLY A 71 1.27 -2.41 -1.60
N HIS A 72 0.10 -2.39 -2.25
CA HIS A 72 -0.86 -1.31 -2.13
C HIS A 72 -2.05 -1.63 -1.23
N ASP A 73 -2.16 -2.87 -0.75
CA ASP A 73 -3.16 -3.31 0.22
C ASP A 73 -2.49 -3.63 1.56
N LYS A 74 -2.86 -2.85 2.59
CA LYS A 74 -2.25 -3.00 3.94
C LYS A 74 -2.55 -4.36 4.56
N LEU A 75 -3.76 -4.90 4.33
CA LEU A 75 -4.12 -6.21 4.88
C LEU A 75 -3.35 -7.33 4.19
N LEU A 76 -3.29 -7.32 2.85
CA LEU A 76 -2.51 -8.31 2.10
C LEU A 76 -1.03 -8.26 2.46
N THR A 77 -0.48 -7.05 2.68
CA THR A 77 0.89 -6.88 3.16
C THR A 77 1.08 -7.51 4.54
N HIS A 78 0.16 -7.26 5.50
CA HIS A 78 0.22 -7.87 6.83
C HIS A 78 0.12 -9.40 6.77
N LEU A 79 -0.80 -9.93 5.96
CA LEU A 79 -0.94 -11.38 5.76
C LEU A 79 0.33 -12.01 5.20
N ALA A 80 0.98 -11.36 4.22
CA ALA A 80 2.24 -11.84 3.67
C ALA A 80 3.37 -11.82 4.72
N LEU A 81 3.45 -10.77 5.54
CA LEU A 81 4.46 -10.63 6.59
C LEU A 81 4.22 -11.56 7.78
N GLN A 82 2.97 -11.97 8.02
CA GLN A 82 2.60 -12.88 9.10
C GLN A 82 3.37 -14.22 9.03
N HIS A 83 3.62 -14.72 7.84
CA HIS A 83 4.37 -15.96 7.64
C HIS A 83 5.84 -15.88 8.09
N PHE A 84 6.38 -14.68 8.23
CA PHE A 84 7.76 -14.45 8.65
C PHE A 84 7.87 -14.11 10.14
N ASN A 85 6.79 -14.19 10.92
CA ASN A 85 6.74 -13.85 12.34
C ASN A 85 7.28 -12.43 12.65
N ILE A 86 7.12 -11.50 11.71
CA ILE A 86 7.55 -10.11 11.90
C ILE A 86 6.59 -9.43 12.89
N PRO A 87 7.08 -8.77 13.94
CA PRO A 87 6.24 -8.02 14.86
C PRO A 87 5.41 -6.98 14.14
N MET A 88 4.10 -7.04 14.34
CA MET A 88 3.13 -6.12 13.73
C MET A 88 2.05 -5.74 14.75
N PRO A 89 1.48 -4.54 14.66
CA PRO A 89 0.32 -4.17 15.47
C PRO A 89 -0.86 -5.11 15.20
N THR A 90 -1.59 -5.47 16.26
CA THR A 90 -2.83 -6.25 16.14
C THR A 90 -3.79 -5.53 15.19
N THR A 91 -4.26 -6.24 14.16
CA THR A 91 -5.04 -5.65 13.08
C THR A 91 -6.26 -6.50 12.78
N TYR A 92 -7.42 -5.87 12.70
CA TYR A 92 -8.70 -6.47 12.36
C TYR A 92 -9.23 -5.87 11.06
N LEU A 93 -9.86 -6.70 10.23
CA LEU A 93 -10.66 -6.23 9.09
C LEU A 93 -12.13 -6.20 9.48
N ALA A 94 -12.81 -5.11 9.21
CA ALA A 94 -14.25 -5.01 9.35
C ALA A 94 -14.89 -4.51 8.05
N SER A 95 -15.97 -5.17 7.63
CA SER A 95 -16.76 -4.84 6.44
C SER A 95 -18.23 -4.61 6.76
N SER A 96 -18.62 -4.72 8.03
CA SER A 96 -19.99 -4.46 8.50
C SER A 96 -19.98 -3.77 9.85
N THR A 97 -21.00 -2.96 10.13
CA THR A 97 -21.18 -2.28 11.41
C THR A 97 -21.21 -3.27 12.58
N ARG A 98 -21.86 -4.43 12.40
CA ARG A 98 -21.95 -5.47 13.44
C ARG A 98 -20.57 -6.03 13.80
N ALA A 99 -19.77 -6.39 12.78
CA ALA A 99 -18.43 -6.91 13.01
C ALA A 99 -17.52 -5.85 13.65
N ALA A 100 -17.57 -4.62 13.17
CA ALA A 100 -16.79 -3.53 13.70
C ALA A 100 -17.14 -3.22 15.15
N LYS A 101 -18.43 -3.10 15.52
CA LYS A 101 -18.85 -2.82 16.90
C LYS A 101 -18.40 -3.92 17.87
N LYS A 102 -18.40 -5.18 17.45
CA LYS A 102 -17.86 -6.27 18.27
C LYS A 102 -16.38 -6.04 18.56
N ILE A 103 -15.58 -5.76 17.53
CA ILE A 103 -14.15 -5.48 17.68
C ILE A 103 -13.92 -4.26 18.57
N LEU A 104 -14.65 -3.15 18.36
CA LEU A 104 -14.50 -1.92 19.14
C LEU A 104 -14.79 -2.10 20.64
N ASN A 105 -15.62 -3.08 21.04
CA ASN A 105 -15.86 -3.43 22.44
C ASN A 105 -14.74 -4.27 23.07
N GLU A 106 -13.89 -4.92 22.25
CA GLU A 106 -12.87 -5.84 22.72
C GLU A 106 -11.44 -5.25 22.68
N VAL A 107 -11.22 -4.16 21.89
CA VAL A 107 -9.89 -3.56 21.72
C VAL A 107 -9.54 -2.60 22.85
N ASN A 108 -8.24 -2.46 23.11
CA ASN A 108 -7.70 -1.43 23.97
C ASN A 108 -7.53 -0.12 23.21
N TYR A 109 -7.98 0.98 23.82
CA TYR A 109 -7.81 2.32 23.26
C TYR A 109 -6.50 2.96 23.74
N PRO A 110 -5.88 3.85 22.91
CA PRO A 110 -6.34 4.33 21.60
C PRO A 110 -6.15 3.32 20.48
N ILE A 111 -6.89 3.50 19.38
CA ILE A 111 -6.80 2.69 18.15
C ILE A 111 -6.63 3.56 16.91
N VAL A 112 -6.24 2.92 15.82
CA VAL A 112 -6.15 3.54 14.49
C VAL A 112 -7.12 2.86 13.53
N LEU A 113 -7.92 3.65 12.83
CA LEU A 113 -8.79 3.21 11.75
C LEU A 113 -8.12 3.57 10.41
N LYS A 114 -8.09 2.64 9.46
CA LYS A 114 -7.42 2.83 8.16
C LYS A 114 -8.23 2.20 7.03
N PHE A 115 -8.20 2.81 5.85
CA PHE A 115 -8.59 2.08 4.65
C PHE A 115 -7.50 1.08 4.24
N PRO A 116 -7.88 -0.11 3.73
CA PRO A 116 -6.90 -1.08 3.21
C PRO A 116 -6.00 -0.47 2.13
N HIS A 117 -6.61 0.29 1.22
CA HIS A 117 -5.89 0.99 0.15
C HIS A 117 -5.63 2.46 0.50
N GLY A 118 -4.58 3.02 -0.05
CA GLY A 118 -4.20 4.42 0.13
C GLY A 118 -2.74 4.59 0.52
N THR A 119 -2.23 5.79 0.28
CA THR A 119 -0.82 6.16 0.47
C THR A 119 -0.70 7.47 1.25
N GLN A 120 0.51 7.80 1.69
CA GLN A 120 0.86 9.09 2.30
C GLN A 120 0.11 9.39 3.61
N GLY A 121 -0.39 8.38 4.31
CA GLY A 121 -1.15 8.58 5.56
C GLY A 121 -2.58 9.09 5.35
N LYS A 122 -3.06 9.24 4.11
CA LYS A 122 -4.45 9.62 3.83
C LYS A 122 -5.38 8.47 4.22
N GLY A 123 -6.52 8.79 4.83
CA GLY A 123 -7.50 7.81 5.30
C GLY A 123 -7.04 7.04 6.55
N VAL A 124 -6.14 7.62 7.34
CA VAL A 124 -5.75 7.14 8.67
C VAL A 124 -6.41 8.04 9.70
N MET A 125 -7.18 7.45 10.61
CA MET A 125 -7.92 8.14 11.67
C MET A 125 -7.52 7.56 13.01
N PHE A 126 -7.48 8.39 14.03
CA PHE A 126 -7.12 8.04 15.39
C PHE A 126 -8.33 8.17 16.30
N ALA A 127 -8.57 7.18 17.14
CA ALA A 127 -9.68 7.18 18.07
C ALA A 127 -9.21 6.85 19.50
N GLU A 128 -9.41 7.78 20.41
CA GLU A 128 -8.99 7.66 21.81
C GLU A 128 -9.99 6.90 22.66
N SER A 129 -11.21 6.69 22.15
CA SER A 129 -12.28 6.05 22.91
C SER A 129 -13.26 5.32 22.00
N PHE A 130 -14.07 4.44 22.60
CA PHE A 130 -15.18 3.78 21.91
C PHE A 130 -16.14 4.80 21.26
N ALA A 131 -16.46 5.89 21.94
CA ALA A 131 -17.38 6.90 21.42
C ALA A 131 -16.83 7.57 20.16
N ALA A 132 -15.54 7.94 20.17
CA ALA A 132 -14.86 8.51 19.01
C ALA A 132 -14.81 7.50 17.86
N ALA A 133 -14.42 6.25 18.13
CA ALA A 133 -14.35 5.19 17.14
C ALA A 133 -15.72 4.87 16.53
N SER A 134 -16.79 4.84 17.35
CA SER A 134 -18.15 4.58 16.88
C SER A 134 -18.66 5.67 15.94
N SER A 135 -18.37 6.95 16.23
CA SER A 135 -18.73 8.05 15.35
C SER A 135 -18.00 7.98 14.00
N MET A 136 -16.70 7.63 14.02
CA MET A 136 -15.93 7.41 12.81
C MET A 136 -16.45 6.21 12.03
N LEU A 137 -16.85 5.14 12.73
CA LEU A 137 -17.44 3.95 12.12
C LEU A 137 -18.67 4.28 11.30
N ASP A 138 -19.58 5.09 11.82
CA ASP A 138 -20.81 5.46 11.12
C ASP A 138 -20.49 6.18 9.79
N ALA A 139 -19.48 7.08 9.79
CA ALA A 139 -19.02 7.76 8.59
C ALA A 139 -18.37 6.78 7.58
N LEU A 140 -17.53 5.86 8.05
CA LEU A 140 -16.87 4.85 7.21
C LEU A 140 -17.88 3.90 6.55
N MET A 141 -18.91 3.50 7.31
CA MET A 141 -19.95 2.61 6.80
C MET A 141 -20.81 3.27 5.73
N ALA A 142 -21.03 4.59 5.82
CA ALA A 142 -21.70 5.35 4.76
C ALA A 142 -20.95 5.30 3.42
N LEU A 143 -19.63 5.16 3.46
CA LEU A 143 -18.78 5.00 2.26
C LEU A 143 -18.82 3.59 1.68
N LYS A 144 -19.43 2.61 2.35
CA LYS A 144 -19.52 1.19 1.93
C LYS A 144 -18.15 0.58 1.58
N GLN A 145 -17.10 1.00 2.28
CA GLN A 145 -15.75 0.51 2.08
C GLN A 145 -15.29 -0.30 3.29
N PRO A 146 -14.59 -1.42 3.10
CA PRO A 146 -13.94 -2.12 4.20
C PRO A 146 -12.87 -1.23 4.83
N PHE A 147 -12.62 -1.43 6.13
CA PHE A 147 -11.58 -0.72 6.85
C PHE A 147 -10.89 -1.62 7.86
N LEU A 148 -9.70 -1.21 8.27
CA LEU A 148 -8.91 -1.87 9.28
C LEU A 148 -9.06 -1.14 10.59
N ILE A 149 -9.20 -1.89 11.67
CA ILE A 149 -9.08 -1.44 13.05
C ILE A 149 -7.74 -1.98 13.54
N GLN A 150 -6.86 -1.11 14.00
CA GLN A 150 -5.50 -1.48 14.37
C GLN A 150 -5.13 -0.91 15.73
N GLU A 151 -4.41 -1.71 16.50
CA GLU A 151 -3.72 -1.28 17.71
C GLU A 151 -2.86 -0.05 17.43
N TYR A 152 -2.92 0.93 18.32
CA TYR A 152 -2.00 2.06 18.28
C TYR A 152 -0.71 1.72 19.02
N ILE A 153 0.41 1.91 18.37
CA ILE A 153 1.73 1.76 18.97
C ILE A 153 2.26 3.15 19.30
N GLU A 154 2.45 3.42 20.58
CA GLU A 154 3.02 4.68 21.03
C GLU A 154 4.51 4.76 20.67
N THR A 155 4.85 5.70 19.83
CA THR A 155 6.21 5.90 19.32
C THR A 155 6.75 7.31 19.57
N GLY A 156 5.99 8.15 20.30
CA GLY A 156 6.30 9.57 20.43
C GLY A 156 6.26 10.32 19.10
N GLY A 157 5.50 9.83 18.12
CA GLY A 157 5.43 10.40 16.77
C GLY A 157 6.70 10.17 15.95
N VAL A 158 7.49 9.15 16.29
CA VAL A 158 8.75 8.80 15.60
C VAL A 158 8.62 7.46 14.91
N ASP A 159 9.11 7.35 13.69
CA ASP A 159 9.34 6.08 13.01
C ASP A 159 10.71 6.05 12.31
N ILE A 160 11.13 4.85 11.96
CA ILE A 160 12.37 4.63 11.19
C ILE A 160 12.01 4.04 9.84
N ARG A 161 12.56 4.64 8.79
CA ARG A 161 12.48 4.11 7.43
C ARG A 161 13.83 3.56 7.01
N ALA A 162 13.89 2.27 6.78
CA ALA A 162 15.05 1.59 6.22
C ALA A 162 14.86 1.33 4.73
N PHE A 163 15.93 1.53 3.95
CA PHE A 163 16.02 1.16 2.55
C PHE A 163 16.91 -0.06 2.44
N VAL A 164 16.34 -1.14 1.94
CA VAL A 164 16.99 -2.44 1.84
C VAL A 164 17.27 -2.76 0.38
N VAL A 165 18.51 -3.15 0.07
CA VAL A 165 18.90 -3.65 -1.25
C VAL A 165 19.60 -5.00 -1.05
N GLY A 166 19.02 -6.03 -1.63
CA GLY A 166 19.45 -7.40 -1.35
C GLY A 166 19.17 -7.75 0.12
N ASP A 167 20.22 -8.04 0.85
CA ASP A 167 20.22 -8.43 2.27
C ASP A 167 20.71 -7.32 3.22
N LYS A 168 20.96 -6.10 2.69
CA LYS A 168 21.58 -5.01 3.45
C LYS A 168 20.71 -3.77 3.52
N VAL A 169 20.68 -3.13 4.66
CA VAL A 169 20.17 -1.76 4.81
C VAL A 169 21.21 -0.80 4.23
N VAL A 170 20.89 -0.16 3.11
CA VAL A 170 21.80 0.76 2.42
C VAL A 170 21.62 2.22 2.84
N ALA A 171 20.47 2.55 3.39
CA ALA A 171 20.18 3.85 3.98
C ALA A 171 19.03 3.75 4.97
N SER A 172 19.02 4.62 5.96
CA SER A 172 17.91 4.74 6.90
C SER A 172 17.70 6.18 7.33
N MET A 173 16.46 6.51 7.65
CA MET A 173 16.08 7.80 8.18
C MET A 173 15.11 7.65 9.36
N LYS A 174 15.33 8.44 10.39
CA LYS A 174 14.40 8.66 11.47
C LYS A 174 13.46 9.78 11.07
N ARG A 175 12.15 9.51 11.08
CA ARG A 175 11.13 10.51 10.78
C ARG A 175 10.43 10.91 12.07
N LYS A 176 10.09 12.19 12.19
CA LYS A 176 9.40 12.74 13.35
C LYS A 176 8.19 13.55 12.90
N ALA A 177 7.05 13.28 13.51
CA ALA A 177 5.82 14.05 13.30
C ALA A 177 5.97 15.48 13.81
N VAL A 178 5.26 16.42 13.17
CA VAL A 178 5.14 17.78 13.71
C VAL A 178 4.22 17.79 14.93
N ARG A 179 4.35 18.77 15.76
CA ARG A 179 3.54 18.92 16.99
C ARG A 179 2.05 18.91 16.65
N GLY A 180 1.30 18.03 17.28
CA GLY A 180 -0.14 17.88 17.07
C GLY A 180 -0.52 16.94 15.92
N GLU A 181 0.45 16.37 15.23
CA GLU A 181 0.23 15.33 14.22
C GLU A 181 0.78 13.97 14.73
N MET A 182 0.05 12.91 14.49
CA MET A 182 0.47 11.56 14.91
C MET A 182 1.24 10.81 13.83
N ARG A 183 1.19 11.30 12.59
CA ARG A 183 1.83 10.66 11.44
C ARG A 183 3.20 11.27 11.20
N ALA A 184 4.26 10.47 11.27
CA ALA A 184 5.63 10.90 10.95
C ALA A 184 5.92 11.04 9.44
N ASN A 185 4.91 10.93 8.58
CA ASN A 185 5.06 11.03 7.14
C ASN A 185 5.56 12.42 6.73
N ILE A 186 6.58 12.49 5.88
CA ILE A 186 7.09 13.75 5.32
C ILE A 186 5.97 14.54 4.61
N HIS A 187 5.08 13.87 3.87
CA HIS A 187 3.92 14.50 3.22
C HIS A 187 2.88 15.07 4.19
N ALA A 188 2.91 14.68 5.45
CA ALA A 188 2.08 15.27 6.52
C ALA A 188 2.83 16.38 7.29
N GLY A 189 3.95 16.85 6.76
CA GLY A 189 4.78 17.89 7.37
C GLY A 189 5.88 17.35 8.30
N GLY A 190 6.00 16.04 8.46
CA GLY A 190 7.05 15.42 9.28
C GLY A 190 8.45 15.77 8.77
N THR A 191 9.42 15.76 9.66
CA THR A 191 10.85 15.93 9.36
C THR A 191 11.55 14.58 9.28
N GLY A 192 12.65 14.52 8.55
CA GLY A 192 13.50 13.32 8.44
C GLY A 192 14.96 13.66 8.62
N GLU A 193 15.66 12.86 9.38
CA GLU A 193 17.11 12.92 9.56
C GLU A 193 17.76 11.57 9.28
N ALA A 194 18.94 11.56 8.69
CA ALA A 194 19.68 10.32 8.47
C ALA A 194 20.00 9.66 9.82
N CYS A 195 19.89 8.35 9.89
CA CYS A 195 20.30 7.56 11.07
C CYS A 195 21.01 6.29 10.62
N VAL A 196 21.74 5.67 11.54
CA VAL A 196 22.37 4.36 11.34
C VAL A 196 21.55 3.32 12.11
N LEU A 197 21.30 2.17 11.48
CA LEU A 197 20.64 1.00 12.06
C LEU A 197 21.65 -0.09 12.33
#